data_c23ef1f5d9134b63a79e217c2bc21a72
#
_entry.id   c23ef1f5d9134b63a79e217c2bc21a72
#
_cell.length_a   1.000
_cell.length_b   1.000
_cell.length_c   1.000
_cell.angle_alpha   90.00
_cell.angle_beta   90.00
_cell.angle_gamma   90.00
#
_symmetry.space_group_name_H-M   'P 1'
#
loop_
_entity.id
_entity.type
_entity.pdbx_description
1 polymer ?
#
loop_
_entity_poly.entity_id
_entity_poly.type
_entity_poly.pdbx_seq_one_letter_code
_entity_poly.pdbx_strand_id
1 'polypeptide(L)'
;TSPTFNPLGYVLLFGAVFSDVIYFIHNRQLTAYTPVEKTYFMCLTGAVFFTVCALVYNGVHGTVTEYLTLPFTSGSFLTSCLYLGIGCTTLAFLLTNRSVTIIGPTRTSAFSGLTTVISVVSGVVFLHEPFSLLQGLATALVLAGIYCVNILHSIYTARRQAAAEQKEQTV
;
A
#
# COMPACT_ATOMS: atom_id res chain seq x y z
N THR A 1 -0.64 -12.91 26.53
CA THR A 1 -2.01 -12.42 26.27
C THR A 1 -2.50 -13.11 25.03
N SER A 2 -3.53 -13.96 25.16
CA SER A 2 -4.19 -14.60 24.03
C SER A 2 -4.73 -13.52 23.09
N PRO A 3 -4.56 -13.65 21.76
CA PRO A 3 -5.12 -12.71 20.81
C PRO A 3 -6.65 -12.73 20.94
N THR A 4 -7.21 -11.64 21.44
CA THR A 4 -8.67 -11.49 21.51
C THR A 4 -9.18 -11.38 20.08
N PHE A 5 -9.99 -12.34 19.67
CA PHE A 5 -10.62 -12.33 18.35
C PHE A 5 -11.57 -11.13 18.27
N ASN A 6 -11.19 -10.12 17.51
CA ASN A 6 -12.02 -8.93 17.27
C ASN A 6 -12.58 -8.99 15.83
N PRO A 7 -13.85 -9.41 15.66
CA PRO A 7 -14.43 -9.55 14.33
C PRO A 7 -14.47 -8.24 13.54
N LEU A 8 -14.65 -7.10 14.21
CA LEU A 8 -14.62 -5.78 13.59
C LEU A 8 -13.26 -5.49 12.94
N GLY A 9 -12.16 -5.86 13.60
CA GLY A 9 -10.81 -5.70 13.06
C GLY A 9 -10.60 -6.47 11.76
N TYR A 10 -11.12 -7.70 11.67
CA TYR A 10 -11.04 -8.50 10.44
C TYR A 10 -11.88 -7.91 9.31
N VAL A 11 -13.10 -7.42 9.59
CA VAL A 11 -13.94 -6.74 8.59
C VAL A 11 -13.25 -5.51 8.04
N LEU A 12 -12.64 -4.68 8.89
CA LEU A 12 -11.88 -3.50 8.48
C LEU A 12 -10.64 -3.88 7.65
N LEU A 13 -9.95 -4.95 8.02
CA LEU A 13 -8.80 -5.44 7.27
C LEU A 13 -9.19 -5.92 5.86
N PHE A 14 -10.28 -6.70 5.74
CA PHE A 14 -10.78 -7.10 4.43
C PHE A 14 -11.24 -5.89 3.60
N GLY A 15 -11.89 -4.91 4.23
CA GLY A 15 -12.25 -3.65 3.58
C GLY A 15 -11.05 -2.89 3.03
N ALA A 16 -9.96 -2.82 3.79
CA ALA A 16 -8.71 -2.19 3.35
C ALA A 16 -8.10 -2.93 2.15
N VAL A 17 -7.99 -4.27 2.21
CA VAL A 17 -7.47 -5.08 1.10
C VAL A 17 -8.32 -4.91 -0.16
N PHE A 18 -9.65 -4.90 -0.02
CA PHE A 18 -10.55 -4.70 -1.16
C PHE A 18 -10.40 -3.30 -1.77
N SER A 19 -10.20 -2.28 -0.95
CA SER A 19 -9.92 -0.91 -1.41
C SER A 19 -8.60 -0.82 -2.17
N ASP A 20 -7.56 -1.54 -1.74
CA ASP A 20 -6.29 -1.62 -2.45
C ASP A 20 -6.45 -2.26 -3.84
N VAL A 21 -7.23 -3.33 -3.95
CA VAL A 21 -7.50 -3.97 -5.25
C VAL A 21 -8.20 -2.99 -6.20
N ILE A 22 -9.23 -2.28 -5.71
CA ILE A 22 -9.94 -1.26 -6.50
C ILE A 22 -8.97 -0.16 -6.93
N TYR A 23 -8.12 0.32 -6.03
CA TYR A 23 -7.09 1.31 -6.33
C TYR A 23 -6.17 0.86 -7.48
N PHE A 24 -5.61 -0.33 -7.42
CA PHE A 24 -4.72 -0.83 -8.47
C PHE A 24 -5.42 -0.98 -9.82
N ILE A 25 -6.69 -1.41 -9.84
CA ILE A 25 -7.49 -1.52 -11.06
C ILE A 25 -7.73 -0.14 -11.69
N HIS A 26 -8.17 0.84 -10.89
CA HIS A 26 -8.44 2.20 -11.39
C HIS A 26 -7.17 2.93 -11.80
N ASN A 27 -6.08 2.75 -11.06
CA ASN A 27 -4.78 3.36 -11.39
C ASN A 27 -4.29 2.93 -12.77
N ARG A 28 -4.58 1.69 -13.18
CA ARG A 28 -4.28 1.20 -14.54
C ARG A 28 -5.04 1.96 -15.61
N GLN A 29 -6.28 2.38 -15.36
CA GLN A 29 -7.13 3.07 -16.34
C GLN A 29 -6.73 4.54 -16.53
N LEU A 30 -6.07 5.13 -15.52
CA LEU A 30 -5.62 6.52 -15.52
C LEU A 30 -4.31 6.70 -16.32
N THR A 31 -4.29 6.29 -17.59
CA THR A 31 -3.09 6.37 -18.45
C THR A 31 -2.78 7.80 -18.91
N ALA A 32 -3.77 8.69 -18.88
CA ALA A 32 -3.60 10.10 -19.28
C ALA A 32 -2.83 10.94 -18.25
N TYR A 33 -2.70 10.46 -17.00
CA TYR A 33 -2.08 11.20 -15.92
C TYR A 33 -0.68 10.68 -15.59
N THR A 34 0.23 11.59 -15.31
CA THR A 34 1.59 11.26 -14.86
C THR A 34 1.58 10.66 -13.45
N PRO A 35 2.60 9.84 -13.07
CA PRO A 35 2.71 9.32 -11.71
C PRO A 35 2.71 10.39 -10.61
N VAL A 36 3.27 11.56 -10.91
CA VAL A 36 3.31 12.71 -10.00
C VAL A 36 1.92 13.28 -9.76
N GLU A 37 1.14 13.49 -10.84
CA GLU A 37 -0.23 13.98 -10.74
C GLU A 37 -1.11 13.03 -9.95
N LYS A 38 -1.02 11.72 -10.21
CA LYS A 38 -1.75 10.70 -9.45
C LYS A 38 -1.42 10.77 -7.96
N THR A 39 -0.13 10.86 -7.63
CA THR A 39 0.31 10.97 -6.23
C THR A 39 -0.20 12.26 -5.59
N TYR A 40 -0.15 13.38 -6.31
CA TYR A 40 -0.67 14.66 -5.82
C TYR A 40 -2.16 14.59 -5.48
N PHE A 41 -2.98 14.06 -6.39
CA PHE A 41 -4.42 13.91 -6.15
C PHE A 41 -4.72 12.96 -4.99
N MET A 42 -3.97 11.87 -4.85
CA MET A 42 -4.13 10.94 -3.73
C MET A 42 -3.79 11.61 -2.39
N CYS A 43 -2.66 12.28 -2.32
CA CYS A 43 -2.23 12.98 -1.10
C CYS A 43 -3.19 14.11 -0.74
N LEU A 44 -3.66 14.88 -1.73
CA LEU A 44 -4.63 15.96 -1.52
C LEU A 44 -5.96 15.43 -1.00
N THR A 45 -6.52 14.42 -1.66
CA THR A 45 -7.79 13.80 -1.27
C THR A 45 -7.69 13.19 0.14
N GLY A 46 -6.60 12.46 0.41
CA GLY A 46 -6.33 11.91 1.74
C GLY A 46 -6.21 13.00 2.81
N ALA A 47 -5.45 14.06 2.53
CA ALA A 47 -5.28 15.19 3.46
C ALA A 47 -6.61 15.85 3.79
N VAL A 48 -7.42 16.16 2.79
CA VAL A 48 -8.74 16.77 3.00
C VAL A 48 -9.65 15.84 3.82
N PHE A 49 -9.75 14.57 3.40
CA PHE A 49 -10.63 13.61 4.07
C PHE A 49 -10.25 13.39 5.54
N PHE A 50 -8.98 13.09 5.81
CA PHE A 50 -8.54 12.85 7.18
C PHE A 50 -8.55 14.10 8.06
N THR A 51 -8.28 15.28 7.49
CA THR A 51 -8.40 16.54 8.23
C THR A 51 -9.86 16.79 8.63
N VAL A 52 -10.83 16.58 7.73
CA VAL A 52 -12.25 16.71 8.05
C VAL A 52 -12.66 15.71 9.14
N CYS A 53 -12.25 14.45 9.01
CA CYS A 53 -12.54 13.43 10.02
C CYS A 53 -11.92 13.79 11.38
N ALA A 54 -10.68 14.28 11.41
CA ALA A 54 -10.02 14.70 12.62
C ALA A 54 -10.71 15.93 13.27
N LEU A 55 -11.12 16.90 12.47
CA LEU A 55 -11.84 18.08 12.98
C LEU A 55 -13.22 17.70 13.56
N VAL A 56 -13.94 16.80 12.89
CA VAL A 56 -15.23 16.30 13.41
C VAL A 56 -15.02 15.56 14.73
N TYR A 57 -14.04 14.64 14.78
CA TYR A 57 -13.75 13.89 15.98
C TYR A 57 -13.35 14.80 17.16
N ASN A 58 -12.42 15.73 16.94
CA ASN A 58 -11.99 16.67 17.98
C ASN A 58 -13.08 17.69 18.33
N GLY A 59 -13.95 18.03 17.38
CA GLY A 59 -15.13 18.90 17.62
C GLY A 59 -16.10 18.27 18.60
N VAL A 60 -16.40 16.98 18.45
CA VAL A 60 -17.28 16.23 19.36
C VAL A 60 -16.66 16.09 20.75
N HIS A 61 -15.34 15.97 20.87
CA HIS A 61 -14.63 15.80 22.14
C HIS A 61 -14.15 17.13 22.76
N GLY A 62 -14.38 18.27 22.10
CA GLY A 62 -13.96 19.58 22.60
C GLY A 62 -12.46 19.84 22.60
N THR A 63 -11.67 19.05 21.86
CA THR A 63 -10.19 19.08 21.82
C THR A 63 -9.61 19.74 20.57
N VAL A 64 -10.42 20.51 19.83
CA VAL A 64 -10.01 21.16 18.56
C VAL A 64 -8.81 22.09 18.73
N THR A 65 -8.79 22.87 19.81
CA THR A 65 -7.69 23.81 20.08
C THR A 65 -6.37 23.06 20.33
N GLU A 66 -6.41 21.99 21.10
CA GLU A 66 -5.27 21.13 21.36
C GLU A 66 -4.75 20.48 20.07
N TYR A 67 -5.65 19.94 19.24
CA TYR A 67 -5.31 19.36 17.94
C TYR A 67 -4.61 20.37 17.02
N LEU A 68 -5.11 21.60 16.93
CA LEU A 68 -4.55 22.63 16.05
C LEU A 68 -3.22 23.21 16.56
N THR A 69 -3.02 23.23 17.87
CA THR A 69 -1.78 23.75 18.48
C THR A 69 -0.66 22.70 18.57
N LEU A 70 -1.00 21.41 18.51
CA LEU A 70 -0.05 20.30 18.65
C LEU A 70 1.17 20.40 17.71
N PRO A 71 1.03 20.72 16.40
CA PRO A 71 2.17 20.86 15.50
C PRO A 71 3.15 21.97 15.88
N PHE A 72 2.65 23.01 16.57
CA PHE A 72 3.45 24.16 16.97
C PHE A 72 4.04 24.02 18.37
N THR A 73 3.43 23.18 19.19
CA THR A 73 3.84 22.97 20.60
C THR A 73 4.84 21.83 20.73
N SER A 74 4.75 20.81 19.86
CA SER A 74 5.63 19.64 19.92
C SER A 74 6.48 19.50 18.67
N GLY A 75 7.76 19.87 18.76
CA GLY A 75 8.71 19.68 17.65
C GLY A 75 8.91 18.20 17.27
N SER A 76 8.82 17.28 18.22
CA SER A 76 8.88 15.84 17.96
C SER A 76 7.67 15.37 17.12
N PHE A 77 6.48 15.90 17.38
CA PHE A 77 5.29 15.61 16.58
C PHE A 77 5.45 16.12 15.15
N LEU A 78 5.91 17.37 14.97
CA LEU A 78 6.12 17.96 13.66
C LEU A 78 7.14 17.18 12.82
N THR A 79 8.28 16.81 13.40
CA THR A 79 9.32 16.02 12.71
C THR A 79 8.81 14.65 12.33
N SER A 80 8.03 13.98 13.19
CA SER A 80 7.41 12.69 12.90
C SER A 80 6.38 12.80 11.76
N CYS A 81 5.55 13.84 11.76
CA CYS A 81 4.59 14.10 10.69
C CYS A 81 5.27 14.37 9.35
N LEU A 82 6.34 15.17 9.34
CA LEU A 82 7.11 15.45 8.12
C LEU A 82 7.80 14.17 7.59
N TYR A 83 8.41 13.38 8.47
CA TYR A 83 9.03 12.13 8.10
C TYR A 83 8.01 11.13 7.52
N LEU A 84 6.88 10.93 8.17
CA LEU A 84 5.83 10.02 7.71
C LEU A 84 5.14 10.53 6.44
N GLY A 85 4.79 11.81 6.38
CA GLY A 85 4.05 12.40 5.26
C GLY A 85 4.91 12.50 3.99
N ILE A 86 6.08 13.10 4.09
CA ILE A 86 6.95 13.33 2.92
C ILE A 86 7.81 12.09 2.65
N GLY A 87 8.54 11.62 3.67
CA GLY A 87 9.49 10.52 3.51
C GLY A 87 8.80 9.19 3.21
N CYS A 88 7.86 8.78 4.05
CA CYS A 88 7.25 7.45 3.91
C CYS A 88 6.07 7.46 2.95
N THR A 89 5.11 8.39 3.09
CA THR A 89 3.86 8.33 2.34
C THR A 89 4.02 8.85 0.91
N THR A 90 4.46 10.11 0.75
CA THR A 90 4.54 10.72 -0.59
C THR A 90 5.53 10.00 -1.49
N LEU A 91 6.72 9.68 -0.98
CA LEU A 91 7.74 8.96 -1.75
C LEU A 91 7.29 7.54 -2.11
N ALA A 92 6.68 6.82 -1.16
CA ALA A 92 6.17 5.46 -1.41
C ALA A 92 5.07 5.45 -2.49
N PHE A 93 4.11 6.37 -2.43
CA PHE A 93 3.06 6.47 -3.47
C PHE A 93 3.61 6.90 -4.82
N LEU A 94 4.58 7.83 -4.86
CA LEU A 94 5.24 8.23 -6.10
C LEU A 94 5.94 7.04 -6.77
N LEU A 95 6.70 6.27 -6.00
CA LEU A 95 7.40 5.08 -6.49
C LEU A 95 6.41 4.00 -6.93
N THR A 96 5.33 3.78 -6.17
CA THR A 96 4.28 2.82 -6.52
C THR A 96 3.57 3.21 -7.82
N ASN A 97 3.15 4.47 -7.96
CA ASN A 97 2.50 4.96 -9.17
C ASN A 97 3.42 4.86 -10.39
N ARG A 98 4.71 5.15 -10.22
CA ARG A 98 5.72 4.99 -11.27
C ARG A 98 5.91 3.51 -11.63
N SER A 99 5.95 2.62 -10.65
CA SER A 99 6.04 1.18 -10.86
C SER A 99 4.84 0.63 -11.62
N VAL A 100 3.62 1.05 -11.25
CA VAL A 100 2.39 0.66 -11.97
C VAL A 100 2.45 1.07 -13.44
N THR A 101 3.03 2.24 -13.73
CA THR A 101 3.17 2.72 -15.11
C THR A 101 4.21 1.91 -15.91
N ILE A 102 5.30 1.48 -15.29
CA ILE A 102 6.42 0.80 -15.97
C ILE A 102 6.19 -0.71 -16.06
N ILE A 103 5.91 -1.37 -14.95
CA ILE A 103 5.82 -2.84 -14.86
C ILE A 103 4.38 -3.37 -14.78
N GLY A 104 3.41 -2.48 -14.68
CA GLY A 104 1.99 -2.80 -14.59
C GLY A 104 1.49 -3.09 -13.16
N PRO A 105 0.17 -3.01 -12.95
CA PRO A 105 -0.43 -3.11 -11.63
C PRO A 105 -0.25 -4.49 -10.98
N THR A 106 -0.37 -5.56 -11.76
CA THR A 106 -0.27 -6.94 -11.24
C THR A 106 1.10 -7.25 -10.64
N ARG A 107 2.18 -6.83 -11.31
CA ARG A 107 3.54 -7.02 -10.78
C ARG A 107 3.79 -6.08 -9.60
N THR A 108 3.36 -4.83 -9.69
CA THR A 108 3.53 -3.86 -8.61
C THR A 108 2.83 -4.32 -7.34
N SER A 109 1.58 -4.81 -7.42
CA SER A 109 0.85 -5.33 -6.26
C SER A 109 1.50 -6.59 -5.68
N ALA A 110 2.02 -7.48 -6.52
CA ALA A 110 2.77 -8.65 -6.05
C ALA A 110 4.03 -8.23 -5.26
N PHE A 111 4.79 -7.25 -5.75
CA PHE A 111 5.95 -6.74 -5.03
C PHE A 111 5.58 -5.98 -3.75
N SER A 112 4.39 -5.37 -3.67
CA SER A 112 3.89 -4.78 -2.42
C SER A 112 3.77 -5.82 -1.29
N GLY A 113 3.46 -7.07 -1.60
CA GLY A 113 3.48 -8.16 -0.63
C GLY A 113 4.85 -8.41 0.01
N LEU A 114 5.94 -8.08 -0.69
CA LEU A 114 7.30 -8.19 -0.14
C LEU A 114 7.54 -7.23 1.03
N THR A 115 6.85 -6.10 1.06
CA THR A 115 6.89 -5.14 2.18
C THR A 115 6.47 -5.81 3.50
N THR A 116 5.45 -6.66 3.46
CA THR A 116 5.00 -7.43 4.63
C THR A 116 6.10 -8.37 5.15
N VAL A 117 6.80 -9.05 4.24
CA VAL A 117 7.92 -9.93 4.59
C VAL A 117 9.05 -9.13 5.25
N ILE A 118 9.41 -7.99 4.64
CA ILE A 118 10.45 -7.10 5.17
C ILE A 118 10.04 -6.55 6.55
N SER A 119 8.77 -6.19 6.74
CA SER A 119 8.26 -5.72 8.03
C SER A 119 8.37 -6.79 9.12
N VAL A 120 8.01 -8.04 8.82
CA VAL A 120 8.13 -9.16 9.77
C VAL A 120 9.60 -9.40 10.13
N VAL A 121 10.48 -9.44 9.13
CA VAL A 121 11.92 -9.61 9.36
C VAL A 121 12.49 -8.46 10.20
N SER A 122 12.10 -7.22 9.89
CA SER A 122 12.53 -6.04 10.63
C SER A 122 12.03 -6.05 12.08
N GLY A 123 10.78 -6.46 12.32
CA GLY A 123 10.22 -6.61 13.66
C GLY A 123 11.01 -7.61 14.51
N VAL A 124 11.33 -8.77 13.93
CA VAL A 124 12.12 -9.80 14.61
C VAL A 124 13.56 -9.34 14.86
N VAL A 125 14.22 -8.73 13.87
CA VAL A 125 15.66 -8.39 13.95
C VAL A 125 15.89 -7.13 14.78
N PHE A 126 15.12 -6.08 14.60
CA PHE A 126 15.37 -4.78 15.24
C PHE A 126 14.57 -4.59 16.54
N LEU A 127 13.33 -5.11 16.60
CA LEU A 127 12.49 -4.97 17.78
C LEU A 127 12.58 -6.19 18.72
N HIS A 128 13.31 -7.25 18.32
CA HIS A 128 13.42 -8.51 19.05
C HIS A 128 12.05 -9.13 19.41
N GLU A 129 11.07 -8.97 18.50
CA GLU A 129 9.75 -9.57 18.69
C GLU A 129 9.84 -11.10 18.62
N PRO A 130 9.05 -11.83 19.45
CA PRO A 130 9.02 -13.28 19.40
C PRO A 130 8.46 -13.76 18.05
N PHE A 131 9.27 -14.48 17.31
CA PHE A 131 8.85 -15.05 16.02
C PHE A 131 7.86 -16.22 16.24
N SER A 132 6.64 -16.05 15.76
CA SER A 132 5.62 -17.08 15.83
C SER A 132 5.67 -18.00 14.61
N LEU A 133 5.42 -19.29 14.82
CA LEU A 133 5.28 -20.26 13.72
C LEU A 133 4.21 -19.82 12.70
N LEU A 134 3.10 -19.22 13.19
CA LEU A 134 2.04 -18.67 12.34
C LEU A 134 2.53 -17.54 11.45
N GLN A 135 3.37 -16.64 11.97
CA GLN A 135 4.01 -15.58 11.19
C GLN A 135 4.93 -16.16 10.10
N GLY A 136 5.68 -17.22 10.43
CA GLY A 136 6.51 -17.93 9.46
C GLY A 136 5.69 -18.54 8.32
N LEU A 137 4.60 -19.23 8.64
CA LEU A 137 3.69 -19.81 7.64
C LEU A 137 3.03 -18.73 6.77
N ALA A 138 2.57 -17.64 7.37
CA ALA A 138 1.97 -16.52 6.65
C ALA A 138 3.00 -15.87 5.69
N THR A 139 4.23 -15.66 6.14
CA THR A 139 5.32 -15.12 5.32
C THR A 139 5.66 -16.05 4.14
N ALA A 140 5.74 -17.35 4.38
CA ALA A 140 5.96 -18.34 3.32
C ALA A 140 4.82 -18.35 2.29
N LEU A 141 3.57 -18.21 2.74
CA LEU A 141 2.40 -18.15 1.87
C LEU A 141 2.42 -16.88 0.99
N VAL A 142 2.81 -15.73 1.55
CA VAL A 142 2.97 -14.47 0.80
C VAL A 142 4.06 -14.64 -0.26
N LEU A 143 5.23 -15.19 0.08
CA LEU A 143 6.31 -15.43 -0.88
C LEU A 143 5.90 -16.39 -2.00
N ALA A 144 5.19 -17.46 -1.67
CA ALA A 144 4.63 -18.38 -2.66
C ALA A 144 3.64 -17.69 -3.59
N GLY A 145 2.78 -16.83 -3.06
CA GLY A 145 1.84 -16.01 -3.85
C GLY A 145 2.56 -15.08 -4.83
N ILE A 146 3.58 -14.35 -4.37
CA ILE A 146 4.40 -13.48 -5.22
C ILE A 146 5.07 -14.28 -6.34
N TYR A 147 5.63 -15.44 -6.02
CA TYR A 147 6.27 -16.32 -6.98
C TYR A 147 5.29 -16.83 -8.04
N CYS A 148 4.11 -17.31 -7.62
CA CYS A 148 3.05 -17.76 -8.53
C CYS A 148 2.59 -16.64 -9.48
N VAL A 149 2.34 -15.45 -8.97
CA VAL A 149 1.90 -14.30 -9.80
C VAL A 149 2.96 -13.94 -10.85
N ASN A 150 4.23 -13.90 -10.46
CA ASN A 150 5.31 -13.57 -11.39
C ASN A 150 5.49 -14.62 -12.49
N ILE A 151 5.43 -15.92 -12.15
CA ILE A 151 5.52 -17.00 -13.14
C ILE A 151 4.32 -17.00 -14.08
N LEU A 152 3.11 -16.98 -13.54
CA LEU A 152 1.89 -16.98 -14.35
C LEU A 152 1.85 -15.79 -15.31
N HIS A 153 2.25 -14.62 -14.83
CA HIS A 153 2.33 -13.43 -15.68
C HIS A 153 3.38 -13.59 -16.79
N SER A 154 4.55 -14.17 -16.50
CA SER A 154 5.60 -14.43 -17.50
C SER A 154 5.11 -15.41 -18.58
N ILE A 155 4.50 -16.52 -18.18
CA ILE A 155 3.95 -17.52 -19.10
C ILE A 155 2.85 -16.93 -19.98
N TYR A 156 1.94 -16.14 -19.37
CA TYR A 156 0.84 -15.51 -20.12
C TYR A 156 1.36 -14.52 -21.16
N THR A 157 2.35 -13.71 -20.78
CA THR A 157 2.96 -12.73 -21.69
C THR A 157 3.70 -13.42 -22.84
N ALA A 158 4.46 -14.48 -22.56
CA ALA A 158 5.15 -15.26 -23.58
C ALA A 158 4.18 -15.92 -24.58
N ARG A 159 3.07 -16.50 -24.08
CA ARG A 159 2.02 -17.08 -24.94
C ARG A 159 1.34 -16.03 -25.84
N ARG A 160 1.13 -14.85 -25.33
CA ARG A 160 0.50 -13.77 -26.08
C ARG A 160 1.41 -13.23 -27.18
N GLN A 161 2.72 -13.14 -26.92
CA GLN A 161 3.72 -12.76 -27.92
C GLN A 161 3.83 -13.81 -29.02
N ALA A 162 3.92 -15.09 -28.69
CA ALA A 162 3.96 -16.18 -29.66
C ALA A 162 2.70 -16.23 -30.55
N ALA A 163 1.54 -15.98 -29.98
CA ALA A 163 0.28 -15.91 -30.74
C ALA A 163 0.19 -14.68 -31.67
N ALA A 164 0.84 -13.57 -31.31
CA ALA A 164 0.92 -12.38 -32.14
C ALA A 164 1.86 -12.60 -33.34
N GLU A 165 3.03 -13.19 -33.10
CA GLU A 165 4.01 -13.53 -34.15
C GLU A 165 3.45 -14.54 -35.16
N GLN A 166 2.68 -15.54 -34.71
CA GLN A 166 2.00 -16.47 -35.61
C GLN A 166 0.97 -15.78 -36.53
N LYS A 167 0.26 -14.77 -36.03
CA LYS A 167 -0.70 -14.01 -36.88
C LYS A 167 -0.01 -13.15 -37.92
N GLU A 168 1.15 -12.60 -37.60
CA GLU A 168 1.93 -11.78 -38.54
C GLU A 168 2.58 -12.61 -39.67
N GLN A 169 2.92 -13.88 -39.38
CA GLN A 169 3.46 -14.81 -40.39
C GLN A 169 2.41 -15.41 -41.32
N THR A 170 1.11 -15.25 -41.00
CA THR A 170 0.01 -15.84 -41.78
C THR A 170 -0.69 -14.81 -42.69
N VAL A 171 -0.24 -13.56 -42.68
CA VAL A 171 -0.68 -12.47 -43.57
C VAL A 171 0.39 -12.17 -44.61
#